data_87bf4d250330179f69fd9cca03ca7fc1
#
_entry.id   87bf4d250330179f69fd9cca03ca7fc1
#
_cell.length_a   1.000
_cell.length_b   1.000
_cell.length_c   1.000
_cell.angle_alpha   90.00
_cell.angle_beta   90.00
_cell.angle_gamma   90.00
#
_symmetry.space_group_name_H-M   'P 1'
#
loop_
_entity.id
_entity.type
_entity.pdbx_description
1 polymer ?
#
loop_
_entity_poly.entity_id
_entity_poly.type
_entity_poly.pdbx_seq_one_letter_code
_entity_poly.pdbx_strand_id
1 'polypeptide(L)'
;MDKAKPFSPDEVANIADASRRMRVTVDAFNQAMNAEDFDTGREIAEFVLGDEMPNRLFKIGFQWHCLNWLTNYYRNSYVQSEEDSPEADAALRHLLNTAWKYKWVVPKLPYDTTVSREEINQANQAMRQLYDDFQCSRESVEKALTEQSILMGDVAAAREHFALWQAAEADDLSDCPACEQDSLVQYYHFIGDYAQVLSCAEPILSGELSCAEVPHITYQYVVDALIRTGRPEEAEKLLEEAFVLITESDEDNVRLLPPLILAASQLGRLDWAEDWLDEYSDDIFATISNNDLPYFDYIVCIVPLKDDALENAQQVAQELDQRNGNSYYQDKLTLLFQKMMLH
;
A
#
# COMPACT_ATOMS: atom_id res chain seq x y z
N MET A 1 -6.80 -42.08 4.70
CA MET A 1 -6.68 -40.61 4.79
C MET A 1 -5.56 -40.25 3.84
N ASP A 2 -5.89 -39.67 2.69
CA ASP A 2 -4.85 -39.13 1.78
C ASP A 2 -4.08 -38.07 2.55
N LYS A 3 -2.76 -38.23 2.58
CA LYS A 3 -1.90 -37.17 3.11
C LYS A 3 -2.15 -35.93 2.23
N ALA A 4 -2.55 -34.83 2.86
CA ALA A 4 -2.64 -33.56 2.17
C ALA A 4 -1.32 -33.34 1.41
N LYS A 5 -1.42 -32.91 0.15
CA LYS A 5 -0.23 -32.59 -0.66
C LYS A 5 0.53 -31.49 0.09
N PRO A 6 1.87 -31.64 0.25
CA PRO A 6 2.63 -30.60 0.91
C PRO A 6 2.50 -29.26 0.16
N PHE A 7 2.50 -28.16 0.88
CA PHE A 7 2.51 -26.82 0.30
C PHE A 7 3.70 -26.66 -0.63
N SER A 8 3.47 -26.07 -1.80
CA SER A 8 4.52 -25.82 -2.78
C SER A 8 4.42 -24.37 -3.25
N PRO A 9 5.36 -23.50 -2.86
CA PRO A 9 5.43 -22.10 -3.31
C PRO A 9 5.33 -21.97 -4.83
N ASP A 10 6.10 -22.77 -5.58
CA ASP A 10 6.12 -22.73 -7.04
C ASP A 10 4.76 -23.06 -7.68
N GLU A 11 4.05 -24.06 -7.12
CA GLU A 11 2.73 -24.41 -7.64
C GLU A 11 1.71 -23.31 -7.37
N VAL A 12 1.80 -22.65 -6.21
CA VAL A 12 0.92 -21.54 -5.84
C VAL A 12 1.25 -20.31 -6.68
N ALA A 13 2.51 -20.00 -6.89
CA ALA A 13 2.97 -18.89 -7.73
C ALA A 13 2.41 -18.98 -9.17
N ASN A 14 2.33 -20.22 -9.71
CA ASN A 14 1.81 -20.49 -11.06
C ASN A 14 0.27 -20.44 -11.16
N ILE A 15 -0.49 -20.17 -10.09
CA ILE A 15 -1.94 -19.99 -10.16
C ILE A 15 -2.22 -18.57 -10.67
N ALA A 16 -2.68 -18.44 -11.91
CA ALA A 16 -2.98 -17.15 -12.52
C ALA A 16 -4.15 -16.41 -11.82
N ASP A 17 -5.19 -17.13 -11.39
CA ASP A 17 -6.33 -16.56 -10.67
C ASP A 17 -5.93 -16.14 -9.26
N ALA A 18 -5.86 -14.82 -9.00
CA ALA A 18 -5.44 -14.22 -7.74
C ALA A 18 -6.33 -14.64 -6.55
N SER A 19 -7.64 -14.72 -6.75
CA SER A 19 -8.59 -15.13 -5.70
C SER A 19 -8.41 -16.62 -5.35
N ARG A 20 -8.13 -17.47 -6.34
CA ARG A 20 -7.84 -18.87 -6.12
C ARG A 20 -6.48 -19.04 -5.42
N ARG A 21 -5.46 -18.30 -5.85
CA ARG A 21 -4.13 -18.29 -5.22
C ARG A 21 -4.24 -17.90 -3.75
N MET A 22 -4.93 -16.80 -3.44
CA MET A 22 -5.20 -16.36 -2.09
C MET A 22 -5.87 -17.46 -1.26
N ARG A 23 -6.98 -18.04 -1.75
CA ARG A 23 -7.74 -19.08 -1.04
C ARG A 23 -6.89 -20.32 -0.75
N VAL A 24 -6.15 -20.83 -1.76
CA VAL A 24 -5.29 -22.02 -1.59
C VAL A 24 -4.22 -21.78 -0.54
N THR A 25 -3.61 -20.58 -0.52
CA THR A 25 -2.57 -20.22 0.44
C THR A 25 -3.12 -20.10 1.86
N VAL A 26 -4.26 -19.42 2.04
CA VAL A 26 -4.94 -19.30 3.34
C VAL A 26 -5.36 -20.67 3.87
N ASP A 27 -5.94 -21.53 3.02
CA ASP A 27 -6.35 -22.87 3.41
C ASP A 27 -5.13 -23.73 3.84
N ALA A 28 -4.02 -23.63 3.11
CA ALA A 28 -2.79 -24.34 3.46
C ALA A 28 -2.21 -23.86 4.80
N PHE A 29 -2.18 -22.54 5.02
CA PHE A 29 -1.74 -21.98 6.30
C PHE A 29 -2.60 -22.45 7.47
N ASN A 30 -3.91 -22.37 7.33
CA ASN A 30 -4.85 -22.84 8.36
C ASN A 30 -4.71 -24.34 8.63
N GLN A 31 -4.48 -25.16 7.60
CA GLN A 31 -4.24 -26.59 7.77
C GLN A 31 -2.95 -26.87 8.54
N ALA A 32 -1.86 -26.15 8.22
CA ALA A 32 -0.60 -26.25 8.95
C ALA A 32 -0.77 -25.87 10.42
N MET A 33 -1.47 -24.77 10.71
CA MET A 33 -1.75 -24.35 12.09
C MET A 33 -2.59 -25.38 12.87
N ASN A 34 -3.63 -25.92 12.26
CA ASN A 34 -4.48 -26.95 12.88
C ASN A 34 -3.75 -28.27 13.13
N ALA A 35 -2.73 -28.57 12.33
CA ALA A 35 -1.90 -29.76 12.45
C ALA A 35 -0.68 -29.55 13.38
N GLU A 36 -0.48 -28.32 13.91
CA GLU A 36 0.72 -27.91 14.65
C GLU A 36 2.01 -28.10 13.83
N ASP A 37 1.89 -28.02 12.48
CA ASP A 37 3.02 -28.06 11.55
C ASP A 37 3.55 -26.65 11.35
N PHE A 38 4.31 -26.18 12.34
CA PHE A 38 4.83 -24.82 12.37
C PHE A 38 5.92 -24.57 11.33
N ASP A 39 6.64 -25.59 10.86
CA ASP A 39 7.61 -25.46 9.79
C ASP A 39 6.93 -25.15 8.45
N THR A 40 5.88 -25.88 8.09
CA THR A 40 5.06 -25.56 6.92
C THR A 40 4.38 -24.20 7.07
N GLY A 41 3.89 -23.86 8.26
CA GLY A 41 3.31 -22.53 8.55
C GLY A 41 4.30 -21.41 8.32
N ARG A 42 5.56 -21.57 8.74
CA ARG A 42 6.65 -20.62 8.51
C ARG A 42 6.94 -20.45 7.02
N GLU A 43 7.07 -21.55 6.27
CA GLU A 43 7.30 -21.49 4.82
C GLU A 43 6.20 -20.75 4.08
N ILE A 44 4.94 -20.97 4.45
CA ILE A 44 3.80 -20.26 3.84
C ILE A 44 3.83 -18.77 4.19
N ALA A 45 4.07 -18.42 5.45
CA ALA A 45 4.10 -17.04 5.89
C ALA A 45 5.29 -16.27 5.27
N GLU A 46 6.46 -16.89 5.16
CA GLU A 46 7.62 -16.33 4.45
C GLU A 46 7.32 -16.14 2.96
N PHE A 47 6.64 -17.07 2.30
CA PHE A 47 6.20 -16.96 0.91
C PHE A 47 5.23 -15.77 0.72
N VAL A 48 4.24 -15.60 1.60
CA VAL A 48 3.27 -14.49 1.53
C VAL A 48 3.95 -13.14 1.69
N LEU A 49 5.05 -13.08 2.46
CA LEU A 49 5.80 -11.86 2.76
C LEU A 49 7.11 -11.76 1.98
N GLY A 50 7.38 -12.71 1.11
CA GLY A 50 8.63 -12.77 0.34
C GLY A 50 8.66 -11.80 -0.83
N ASP A 51 9.88 -11.45 -1.25
CA ASP A 51 10.11 -10.51 -2.35
C ASP A 51 9.91 -11.17 -3.74
N GLU A 52 9.92 -12.52 -3.80
CA GLU A 52 9.73 -13.31 -5.03
C GLU A 52 8.26 -13.33 -5.51
N MET A 53 7.32 -13.06 -4.61
CA MET A 53 5.91 -12.94 -4.95
C MET A 53 5.47 -11.50 -4.66
N PRO A 54 4.87 -10.80 -5.61
CA PRO A 54 4.33 -9.48 -5.35
C PRO A 54 3.39 -9.53 -4.14
N ASN A 55 3.82 -8.99 -3.00
CA ASN A 55 3.09 -9.00 -1.72
C ASN A 55 1.66 -8.49 -1.88
N ARG A 56 1.48 -7.53 -2.80
CA ARG A 56 0.19 -6.94 -3.17
C ARG A 56 -0.84 -7.92 -3.73
N LEU A 57 -0.43 -9.14 -4.13
CA LEU A 57 -1.36 -10.19 -4.56
C LEU A 57 -2.10 -10.88 -3.43
N PHE A 58 -1.70 -10.63 -2.19
CA PHE A 58 -2.40 -11.10 -1.00
C PHE A 58 -3.11 -9.94 -0.29
N LYS A 59 -4.30 -10.20 0.26
CA LYS A 59 -4.98 -9.23 1.13
C LYS A 59 -4.05 -8.80 2.25
N ILE A 60 -4.01 -7.51 2.51
CA ILE A 60 -3.12 -6.94 3.52
C ILE A 60 -3.42 -7.49 4.93
N GLY A 61 -4.67 -7.79 5.22
CA GLY A 61 -5.06 -8.45 6.49
C GLY A 61 -4.41 -9.82 6.65
N PHE A 62 -4.27 -10.60 5.56
CA PHE A 62 -3.59 -11.89 5.61
C PHE A 62 -2.06 -11.73 5.71
N GLN A 63 -1.49 -10.74 5.01
CA GLN A 63 -0.06 -10.40 5.18
C GLN A 63 0.26 -10.04 6.63
N TRP A 64 -0.60 -9.22 7.26
CA TRP A 64 -0.47 -8.88 8.68
C TRP A 64 -0.56 -10.13 9.58
N HIS A 65 -1.51 -11.01 9.31
CA HIS A 65 -1.65 -12.25 10.06
C HIS A 65 -0.37 -13.10 10.00
N CYS A 66 0.19 -13.28 8.80
CA CYS A 66 1.46 -13.98 8.58
C CYS A 66 2.64 -13.28 9.30
N LEU A 67 2.74 -11.96 9.18
CA LEU A 67 3.82 -11.17 9.77
C LEU A 67 3.81 -11.23 11.31
N ASN A 68 2.63 -11.05 11.91
CA ASN A 68 2.47 -11.13 13.36
C ASN A 68 2.77 -12.54 13.88
N TRP A 69 2.33 -13.57 13.13
CA TRP A 69 2.62 -14.95 13.48
C TRP A 69 4.12 -15.27 13.37
N LEU A 70 4.79 -14.87 12.29
CA LEU A 70 6.25 -15.04 12.11
C LEU A 70 7.05 -14.34 13.20
N THR A 71 6.66 -13.11 13.56
CA THR A 71 7.31 -12.37 14.64
C THR A 71 7.27 -13.14 15.96
N ASN A 72 6.09 -13.71 16.30
CA ASN A 72 5.95 -14.53 17.50
C ASN A 72 6.72 -15.85 17.40
N TYR A 73 6.72 -16.48 16.24
CA TYR A 73 7.47 -17.71 15.97
C TYR A 73 8.98 -17.50 16.22
N TYR A 74 9.58 -16.47 15.59
CA TYR A 74 10.99 -16.18 15.75
C TYR A 74 11.37 -15.65 17.13
N ARG A 75 10.46 -14.87 17.77
CA ARG A 75 10.66 -14.45 19.16
C ARG A 75 10.72 -15.65 20.11
N ASN A 76 9.82 -16.61 19.94
CA ASN A 76 9.82 -17.83 20.74
C ASN A 76 11.07 -18.68 20.45
N SER A 77 11.48 -18.80 19.20
CA SER A 77 12.71 -19.51 18.81
C SER A 77 13.92 -18.89 19.47
N TYR A 78 14.02 -17.54 19.47
CA TYR A 78 15.11 -16.82 20.11
C TYR A 78 15.15 -17.06 21.63
N VAL A 79 14.00 -16.96 22.31
CA VAL A 79 13.91 -17.15 23.78
C VAL A 79 14.21 -18.59 24.19
N GLN A 80 13.93 -19.58 23.35
CA GLN A 80 14.20 -20.99 23.62
C GLN A 80 15.62 -21.44 23.27
N SER A 81 16.37 -20.65 22.50
CA SER A 81 17.75 -20.94 22.14
C SER A 81 18.71 -20.63 23.27
N GLU A 82 19.85 -21.33 23.30
CA GLU A 82 20.93 -20.98 24.23
C GLU A 82 21.53 -19.61 23.84
N GLU A 83 21.88 -18.83 24.85
CA GLU A 83 22.52 -17.51 24.65
C GLU A 83 23.82 -17.68 23.83
N ASP A 84 24.05 -16.77 22.87
CA ASP A 84 25.19 -16.78 21.96
C ASP A 84 25.30 -18.05 21.06
N SER A 85 24.19 -18.79 20.88
CA SER A 85 24.16 -19.93 19.97
C SER A 85 23.90 -19.50 18.51
N PRO A 86 24.32 -20.30 17.52
CA PRO A 86 23.98 -20.04 16.11
C PRO A 86 22.47 -20.00 15.84
N GLU A 87 21.69 -20.73 16.64
CA GLU A 87 20.22 -20.77 16.58
C GLU A 87 19.62 -19.46 17.08
N ALA A 88 20.15 -18.90 18.18
CA ALA A 88 19.75 -17.58 18.70
C ALA A 88 20.06 -16.48 17.67
N ASP A 89 21.27 -16.50 17.09
CA ASP A 89 21.68 -15.56 16.05
C ASP A 89 20.79 -15.64 14.79
N ALA A 90 20.42 -16.85 14.40
CA ALA A 90 19.53 -17.05 13.25
C ALA A 90 18.12 -16.50 13.54
N ALA A 91 17.56 -16.83 14.70
CA ALA A 91 16.24 -16.34 15.10
C ALA A 91 16.21 -14.81 15.21
N LEU A 92 17.27 -14.18 15.75
CA LEU A 92 17.40 -12.72 15.83
C LEU A 92 17.45 -12.08 14.44
N ARG A 93 18.23 -12.62 13.49
CA ARG A 93 18.25 -12.12 12.09
C ARG A 93 16.88 -12.18 11.45
N HIS A 94 16.16 -13.29 11.61
CA HIS A 94 14.79 -13.41 11.08
C HIS A 94 13.84 -12.41 11.74
N LEU A 95 13.98 -12.18 13.04
CA LEU A 95 13.16 -11.23 13.78
C LEU A 95 13.42 -9.79 13.32
N LEU A 96 14.67 -9.42 13.03
CA LEU A 96 15.01 -8.13 12.42
C LEU A 96 14.42 -7.98 11.00
N ASN A 97 14.43 -9.05 10.21
CA ASN A 97 13.78 -9.04 8.89
C ASN A 97 12.25 -8.86 9.00
N THR A 98 11.61 -9.45 10.02
CA THR A 98 10.19 -9.18 10.26
C THR A 98 9.96 -7.73 10.68
N ALA A 99 10.80 -7.17 11.54
CA ALA A 99 10.71 -5.76 11.95
C ALA A 99 10.75 -4.82 10.74
N TRP A 100 11.64 -5.06 9.78
CA TRP A 100 11.71 -4.30 8.53
C TRP A 100 10.38 -4.31 7.75
N LYS A 101 9.65 -5.43 7.76
CA LYS A 101 8.38 -5.58 7.02
C LYS A 101 7.20 -4.86 7.69
N TYR A 102 7.27 -4.56 8.99
CA TYR A 102 6.19 -3.87 9.70
C TYR A 102 5.85 -2.51 9.08
N LYS A 103 6.87 -1.71 8.73
CA LYS A 103 6.66 -0.39 8.14
C LYS A 103 6.02 -0.42 6.74
N TRP A 104 5.95 -1.61 6.10
CA TRP A 104 5.30 -1.78 4.80
C TRP A 104 3.91 -2.41 4.89
N VAL A 105 3.68 -3.24 5.90
CA VAL A 105 2.41 -3.94 6.09
C VAL A 105 1.45 -3.13 6.96
N VAL A 106 1.92 -2.63 8.10
CA VAL A 106 1.06 -1.96 9.09
C VAL A 106 0.40 -0.68 8.55
N PRO A 107 1.09 0.24 7.85
CA PRO A 107 0.44 1.43 7.29
C PRO A 107 -0.62 1.10 6.24
N LYS A 108 -0.51 -0.04 5.54
CA LYS A 108 -1.44 -0.43 4.48
C LYS A 108 -2.65 -1.24 4.97
N LEU A 109 -2.76 -1.55 6.26
CA LEU A 109 -3.94 -2.25 6.80
C LEU A 109 -5.27 -1.60 6.43
N PRO A 110 -5.38 -0.27 6.29
CA PRO A 110 -6.58 0.37 5.77
C PRO A 110 -7.00 -0.03 4.35
N TYR A 111 -6.18 -0.72 3.58
CA TYR A 111 -6.55 -1.23 2.25
C TYR A 111 -7.66 -2.29 2.29
N ASP A 112 -7.78 -3.04 3.39
CA ASP A 112 -8.77 -4.10 3.57
C ASP A 112 -9.83 -3.68 4.59
N THR A 113 -11.08 -3.50 4.16
CA THR A 113 -12.20 -3.08 5.03
C THR A 113 -12.59 -4.15 6.05
N THR A 114 -12.17 -5.39 5.84
CA THR A 114 -12.39 -6.47 6.81
C THR A 114 -11.47 -6.39 8.03
N VAL A 115 -10.37 -5.64 7.94
CA VAL A 115 -9.51 -5.33 9.08
C VAL A 115 -10.13 -4.20 9.89
N SER A 116 -10.57 -4.52 11.10
CA SER A 116 -11.23 -3.58 11.99
C SER A 116 -10.28 -2.48 12.50
N ARG A 117 -10.85 -1.35 12.91
CA ARG A 117 -10.06 -0.27 13.53
C ARG A 117 -9.31 -0.73 14.79
N GLU A 118 -9.88 -1.68 15.53
CA GLU A 118 -9.24 -2.24 16.70
C GLU A 118 -8.01 -3.08 16.32
N GLU A 119 -8.11 -3.91 15.29
CA GLU A 119 -6.97 -4.68 14.77
C GLU A 119 -5.87 -3.78 14.22
N ILE A 120 -6.23 -2.70 13.52
CA ILE A 120 -5.27 -1.68 13.08
C ILE A 120 -4.53 -1.08 14.30
N ASN A 121 -5.26 -0.71 15.36
CA ASN A 121 -4.65 -0.15 16.57
C ASN A 121 -3.74 -1.18 17.28
N GLN A 122 -4.13 -2.45 17.31
CA GLN A 122 -3.29 -3.53 17.86
C GLN A 122 -2.01 -3.72 17.04
N ALA A 123 -2.10 -3.65 15.71
CA ALA A 123 -0.94 -3.71 14.82
C ALA A 123 0.02 -2.52 15.04
N ASN A 124 -0.53 -1.32 15.21
CA ASN A 124 0.25 -0.12 15.53
C ASN A 124 0.99 -0.25 16.86
N GLN A 125 0.34 -0.82 17.87
CA GLN A 125 0.96 -1.08 19.16
C GLN A 125 2.05 -2.16 19.05
N ALA A 126 1.79 -3.23 18.30
CA ALA A 126 2.79 -4.28 18.07
C ALA A 126 4.04 -3.75 17.35
N MET A 127 3.85 -2.86 16.36
CA MET A 127 4.95 -2.20 15.65
C MET A 127 5.77 -1.34 16.61
N ARG A 128 5.12 -0.47 17.39
CA ARG A 128 5.81 0.38 18.37
C ARG A 128 6.59 -0.45 19.38
N GLN A 129 5.97 -1.49 19.93
CA GLN A 129 6.64 -2.35 20.92
C GLN A 129 7.86 -3.07 20.32
N LEU A 130 7.73 -3.60 19.09
CA LEU A 130 8.83 -4.29 18.43
C LEU A 130 10.02 -3.35 18.19
N TYR A 131 9.75 -2.11 17.77
CA TYR A 131 10.80 -1.12 17.50
C TYR A 131 11.42 -0.59 18.80
N ASP A 132 10.63 -0.41 19.86
CA ASP A 132 11.15 -0.09 21.20
C ASP A 132 12.03 -1.24 21.76
N ASP A 133 11.65 -2.51 21.57
CA ASP A 133 12.44 -3.69 21.97
C ASP A 133 13.82 -3.73 21.26
N PHE A 134 13.88 -3.29 20.01
CA PHE A 134 15.13 -3.18 19.24
C PHE A 134 15.86 -1.84 19.42
N GLN A 135 15.34 -0.93 20.21
CA GLN A 135 15.87 0.42 20.42
C GLN A 135 16.00 1.24 19.12
N CYS A 136 15.11 0.98 18.16
CA CYS A 136 15.03 1.73 16.92
C CYS A 136 14.46 3.13 17.16
N SER A 137 14.77 4.04 16.23
CA SER A 137 14.15 5.35 16.19
C SER A 137 12.63 5.25 16.00
N ARG A 138 11.92 6.27 16.45
CA ARG A 138 10.49 6.40 16.19
C ARG A 138 10.17 6.96 14.80
N GLU A 139 11.17 7.36 14.05
CA GLU A 139 11.03 7.97 12.74
C GLU A 139 10.16 7.10 11.81
N SER A 140 10.57 5.85 11.56
CA SER A 140 9.85 4.91 10.70
C SER A 140 8.44 4.57 11.20
N VAL A 141 8.24 4.54 12.54
CA VAL A 141 6.90 4.35 13.14
C VAL A 141 5.99 5.53 12.81
N GLU A 142 6.44 6.74 13.09
CA GLU A 142 5.60 7.93 12.92
C GLU A 142 5.35 8.24 11.44
N LYS A 143 6.31 7.95 10.55
CA LYS A 143 6.10 7.96 9.10
C LYS A 143 5.01 6.96 8.69
N ALA A 144 5.12 5.70 9.09
CA ALA A 144 4.13 4.66 8.79
C ALA A 144 2.73 5.04 9.29
N LEU A 145 2.63 5.65 10.48
CA LEU A 145 1.35 6.12 11.02
C LEU A 145 0.83 7.38 10.33
N THR A 146 1.71 8.22 9.77
CA THR A 146 1.31 9.33 8.89
C THR A 146 0.65 8.77 7.62
N GLU A 147 1.31 7.83 6.94
CA GLU A 147 0.77 7.16 5.74
C GLU A 147 -0.56 6.45 6.05
N GLN A 148 -0.63 5.71 7.15
CA GLN A 148 -1.86 5.04 7.58
C GLN A 148 -3.00 6.03 7.81
N SER A 149 -2.72 7.16 8.46
CA SER A 149 -3.72 8.22 8.73
C SER A 149 -4.23 8.85 7.44
N ILE A 150 -3.37 9.02 6.43
CA ILE A 150 -3.73 9.46 5.07
C ILE A 150 -4.72 8.46 4.45
N LEU A 151 -4.40 7.16 4.49
CA LEU A 151 -5.26 6.09 3.96
C LEU A 151 -6.58 5.95 4.74
N MET A 152 -6.63 6.39 5.98
CA MET A 152 -7.85 6.43 6.78
C MET A 152 -8.65 7.74 6.62
N GLY A 153 -8.14 8.73 5.90
CA GLY A 153 -8.77 10.04 5.76
C GLY A 153 -8.78 10.84 7.05
N ASP A 154 -7.88 10.54 8.00
CA ASP A 154 -7.80 11.22 9.30
C ASP A 154 -6.76 12.34 9.28
N VAL A 155 -7.20 13.54 8.90
CA VAL A 155 -6.33 14.73 8.79
C VAL A 155 -5.69 15.11 10.13
N ALA A 156 -6.40 14.91 11.25
CA ALA A 156 -5.86 15.29 12.56
C ALA A 156 -4.74 14.36 12.98
N ALA A 157 -4.94 13.05 12.86
CA ALA A 157 -3.92 12.04 13.14
C ALA A 157 -2.72 12.16 12.17
N ALA A 158 -2.96 12.40 10.88
CA ALA A 158 -1.89 12.60 9.90
C ALA A 158 -0.98 13.78 10.27
N ARG A 159 -1.55 14.90 10.72
CA ARG A 159 -0.76 16.07 11.16
C ARG A 159 0.04 15.80 12.44
N GLU A 160 -0.55 15.08 13.39
CA GLU A 160 0.12 14.72 14.65
C GLU A 160 1.33 13.81 14.35
N HIS A 161 1.11 12.71 13.62
CA HIS A 161 2.18 11.77 13.28
C HIS A 161 3.24 12.39 12.38
N PHE A 162 2.85 13.23 11.42
CA PHE A 162 3.79 13.97 10.59
C PHE A 162 4.73 14.86 11.41
N ALA A 163 4.20 15.60 12.39
CA ALA A 163 5.02 16.43 13.25
C ALA A 163 6.03 15.61 14.10
N LEU A 164 5.60 14.44 14.56
CA LEU A 164 6.46 13.52 15.31
C LEU A 164 7.53 12.88 14.40
N TRP A 165 7.16 12.46 13.18
CA TRP A 165 8.08 11.97 12.17
C TRP A 165 9.17 12.99 11.84
N GLN A 166 8.79 14.25 11.55
CA GLN A 166 9.75 15.32 11.23
C GLN A 166 10.67 15.72 12.41
N ALA A 167 10.30 15.37 13.63
CA ALA A 167 11.10 15.65 14.83
C ALA A 167 12.02 14.46 15.22
N ALA A 168 11.81 13.28 14.67
CA ALA A 168 12.58 12.08 14.98
C ALA A 168 13.87 12.01 14.13
N GLU A 169 14.90 11.37 14.68
CA GLU A 169 16.13 11.11 13.93
C GLU A 169 15.99 9.81 13.12
N ALA A 170 16.48 9.82 11.88
CA ALA A 170 16.53 8.64 11.03
C ALA A 170 17.49 7.58 11.60
N ASP A 171 17.20 6.31 11.31
CA ASP A 171 18.06 5.17 11.64
C ASP A 171 18.11 4.14 10.49
N ASP A 172 18.63 2.94 10.78
CA ASP A 172 18.74 1.85 9.79
C ASP A 172 17.39 1.32 9.29
N LEU A 173 16.27 1.64 9.96
CA LEU A 173 14.92 1.30 9.51
C LEU A 173 14.27 2.38 8.66
N SER A 174 14.86 3.57 8.56
CA SER A 174 14.37 4.64 7.68
C SER A 174 14.43 4.22 6.21
N ASP A 175 13.56 4.81 5.40
CA ASP A 175 13.56 4.55 3.96
C ASP A 175 14.69 5.31 3.25
N CYS A 176 14.88 5.04 1.96
CA CYS A 176 15.85 5.79 1.18
C CYS A 176 15.39 7.25 1.02
N PRO A 177 16.33 8.19 0.78
CA PRO A 177 16.00 9.63 0.66
C PRO A 177 14.90 9.93 -0.37
N ALA A 178 14.80 9.14 -1.46
CA ALA A 178 13.76 9.33 -2.47
C ALA A 178 12.37 8.98 -1.93
N CYS A 179 12.24 7.86 -1.20
CA CYS A 179 10.98 7.46 -0.59
C CYS A 179 10.58 8.39 0.57
N GLU A 180 11.56 8.88 1.37
CA GLU A 180 11.28 9.89 2.39
C GLU A 180 10.71 11.17 1.77
N GLN A 181 11.32 11.62 0.66
CA GLN A 181 10.85 12.80 -0.06
C GLN A 181 9.47 12.60 -0.69
N ASP A 182 9.18 11.41 -1.24
CA ASP A 182 7.85 11.09 -1.78
C ASP A 182 6.77 11.10 -0.70
N SER A 183 7.06 10.57 0.48
CA SER A 183 6.11 10.62 1.60
C SER A 183 5.78 12.04 2.06
N LEU A 184 6.71 13.02 1.90
CA LEU A 184 6.39 14.45 2.09
C LEU A 184 5.41 14.94 1.02
N VAL A 185 5.64 14.58 -0.25
CA VAL A 185 4.73 14.92 -1.36
C VAL A 185 3.33 14.39 -1.10
N GLN A 186 3.23 13.12 -0.69
CA GLN A 186 1.97 12.48 -0.35
C GLN A 186 1.24 13.19 0.80
N TYR A 187 1.94 13.50 1.90
CA TYR A 187 1.38 14.21 3.03
C TYR A 187 0.85 15.60 2.66
N TYR A 188 1.63 16.41 1.95
CA TYR A 188 1.20 17.75 1.54
C TYR A 188 0.04 17.70 0.55
N HIS A 189 0.00 16.71 -0.34
CA HIS A 189 -1.13 16.46 -1.22
C HIS A 189 -2.41 16.17 -0.40
N PHE A 190 -2.31 15.29 0.60
CA PHE A 190 -3.44 14.91 1.45
C PHE A 190 -4.03 16.09 2.22
N ILE A 191 -3.20 16.98 2.75
CA ILE A 191 -3.68 18.18 3.46
C ILE A 191 -4.05 19.35 2.54
N GLY A 192 -3.89 19.20 1.21
CA GLY A 192 -4.25 20.20 0.20
C GLY A 192 -3.24 21.34 0.04
N ASP A 193 -2.02 21.20 0.54
CA ASP A 193 -0.96 22.19 0.33
C ASP A 193 -0.21 21.90 -0.98
N TYR A 194 -0.87 22.19 -2.09
CA TYR A 194 -0.35 21.89 -3.43
C TYR A 194 0.94 22.69 -3.78
N ALA A 195 1.18 23.81 -3.12
CA ALA A 195 2.42 24.54 -3.28
C ALA A 195 3.61 23.75 -2.71
N GLN A 196 3.42 23.14 -1.54
CA GLN A 196 4.43 22.26 -0.95
C GLN A 196 4.57 20.96 -1.74
N VAL A 197 3.49 20.38 -2.30
CA VAL A 197 3.57 19.21 -3.20
C VAL A 197 4.57 19.49 -4.32
N LEU A 198 4.40 20.59 -5.05
CA LEU A 198 5.26 20.94 -6.19
C LEU A 198 6.71 21.22 -5.76
N SER A 199 6.90 21.89 -4.61
CA SER A 199 8.23 22.16 -4.07
C SER A 199 8.96 20.89 -3.61
N CYS A 200 8.26 20.01 -2.90
CA CYS A 200 8.85 18.76 -2.42
C CYS A 200 9.12 17.76 -3.56
N ALA A 201 8.34 17.80 -4.64
CA ALA A 201 8.55 16.93 -5.79
C ALA A 201 9.73 17.34 -6.70
N GLU A 202 10.24 18.58 -6.60
CA GLU A 202 11.31 19.08 -7.48
C GLU A 202 12.57 18.20 -7.49
N PRO A 203 13.16 17.75 -6.35
CA PRO A 203 14.34 16.90 -6.37
C PRO A 203 14.07 15.51 -7.01
N ILE A 204 12.82 15.04 -6.96
CA ILE A 204 12.43 13.78 -7.58
C ILE A 204 12.29 13.96 -9.09
N LEU A 205 11.53 14.97 -9.53
CA LEU A 205 11.27 15.23 -10.95
C LEU A 205 12.53 15.67 -11.71
N SER A 206 13.50 16.31 -11.02
CA SER A 206 14.81 16.64 -11.61
C SER A 206 15.74 15.43 -11.74
N GLY A 207 15.41 14.29 -11.12
CA GLY A 207 16.25 13.09 -11.09
C GLY A 207 17.38 13.15 -10.05
N GLU A 208 17.41 14.15 -9.17
CA GLU A 208 18.35 14.21 -8.05
C GLU A 208 18.09 13.08 -7.05
N LEU A 209 16.81 12.79 -6.80
CA LEU A 209 16.36 11.69 -5.94
C LEU A 209 15.58 10.66 -6.78
N SER A 210 16.01 9.40 -6.73
CA SER A 210 15.31 8.30 -7.39
C SER A 210 15.59 6.96 -6.70
N CYS A 211 14.68 6.00 -6.86
CA CYS A 211 14.84 4.60 -6.45
C CYS A 211 13.92 3.71 -7.32
N ALA A 212 13.72 2.45 -6.94
CA ALA A 212 12.85 1.53 -7.67
C ALA A 212 11.38 1.99 -7.74
N GLU A 213 10.88 2.65 -6.69
CA GLU A 213 9.47 3.11 -6.60
C GLU A 213 9.29 4.58 -7.03
N VAL A 214 10.33 5.39 -6.90
CA VAL A 214 10.31 6.85 -7.13
C VAL A 214 11.11 7.16 -8.39
N PRO A 215 10.56 7.86 -9.39
CA PRO A 215 9.41 8.79 -9.34
C PRO A 215 8.03 8.18 -9.66
N HIS A 216 7.89 6.90 -9.95
CA HIS A 216 6.66 6.31 -10.47
C HIS A 216 5.43 6.65 -9.62
N ILE A 217 5.55 6.51 -8.28
CA ILE A 217 4.46 6.79 -7.34
C ILE A 217 4.20 8.29 -7.13
N THR A 218 5.18 9.16 -7.41
CA THR A 218 5.12 10.60 -7.16
C THR A 218 4.24 11.33 -8.17
N TYR A 219 4.24 10.88 -9.43
CA TYR A 219 3.58 11.59 -10.53
C TYR A 219 2.10 11.87 -10.28
N GLN A 220 1.35 10.92 -9.70
CA GLN A 220 -0.08 11.10 -9.43
C GLN A 220 -0.38 12.33 -8.57
N TYR A 221 0.44 12.59 -7.56
CA TYR A 221 0.27 13.73 -6.66
C TYR A 221 0.62 15.04 -7.33
N VAL A 222 1.67 15.04 -8.15
CA VAL A 222 2.12 16.25 -8.85
C VAL A 222 1.13 16.63 -9.96
N VAL A 223 0.64 15.67 -10.73
CA VAL A 223 -0.36 15.90 -11.78
C VAL A 223 -1.63 16.47 -11.17
N ASP A 224 -2.18 15.86 -10.09
CA ASP A 224 -3.37 16.42 -9.42
C ASP A 224 -3.11 17.82 -8.84
N ALA A 225 -1.93 18.07 -8.24
CA ALA A 225 -1.56 19.37 -7.72
C ALA A 225 -1.51 20.45 -8.82
N LEU A 226 -1.00 20.12 -10.01
CA LEU A 226 -1.00 21.02 -11.17
C LEU A 226 -2.42 21.32 -11.65
N ILE A 227 -3.29 20.31 -11.73
CA ILE A 227 -4.72 20.49 -12.05
C ILE A 227 -5.39 21.41 -11.02
N ARG A 228 -5.18 21.16 -9.72
CA ARG A 228 -5.77 21.94 -8.61
C ARG A 228 -5.28 23.37 -8.55
N THR A 229 -4.08 23.64 -9.03
CA THR A 229 -3.49 24.98 -9.06
C THR A 229 -3.72 25.72 -10.38
N GLY A 230 -4.53 25.15 -11.31
CA GLY A 230 -4.90 25.78 -12.56
C GLY A 230 -3.77 25.83 -13.60
N ARG A 231 -2.93 24.79 -13.64
CA ARG A 231 -1.80 24.63 -14.57
C ARG A 231 -2.03 23.42 -15.48
N PRO A 232 -3.14 23.38 -16.27
CA PRO A 232 -3.55 22.18 -17.01
C PRO A 232 -2.54 21.79 -18.10
N GLU A 233 -1.88 22.73 -18.78
CA GLU A 233 -0.91 22.40 -19.84
C GLU A 233 0.33 21.70 -19.29
N GLU A 234 0.76 22.07 -18.08
CA GLU A 234 1.87 21.41 -17.39
C GLU A 234 1.45 20.05 -16.84
N ALA A 235 0.22 19.96 -16.33
CA ALA A 235 -0.35 18.69 -15.88
C ALA A 235 -0.45 17.69 -17.03
N GLU A 236 -0.95 18.10 -18.19
CA GLU A 236 -1.08 17.25 -19.37
C GLU A 236 0.28 16.71 -19.84
N LYS A 237 1.28 17.57 -19.94
CA LYS A 237 2.64 17.17 -20.32
C LYS A 237 3.21 16.14 -19.32
N LEU A 238 3.10 16.41 -18.03
CA LEU A 238 3.61 15.51 -16.98
C LEU A 238 2.85 14.20 -16.95
N LEU A 239 1.56 14.20 -17.24
CA LEU A 239 0.71 13.03 -17.34
C LEU A 239 1.17 12.09 -18.47
N GLU A 240 1.52 12.64 -19.66
CA GLU A 240 2.09 11.84 -20.77
C GLU A 240 3.43 11.20 -20.35
N GLU A 241 4.32 11.97 -19.71
CA GLU A 241 5.61 11.47 -19.23
C GLU A 241 5.41 10.34 -18.20
N ALA A 242 4.48 10.53 -17.25
CA ALA A 242 4.15 9.54 -16.23
C ALA A 242 3.60 8.24 -16.82
N PHE A 243 2.68 8.35 -17.79
CA PHE A 243 2.10 7.20 -18.46
C PHE A 243 3.17 6.35 -19.16
N VAL A 244 4.03 7.00 -19.95
CA VAL A 244 5.13 6.29 -20.64
C VAL A 244 6.06 5.62 -19.64
N LEU A 245 6.47 6.33 -18.59
CA LEU A 245 7.36 5.78 -17.58
C LEU A 245 6.77 4.54 -16.89
N ILE A 246 5.49 4.59 -16.53
CA ILE A 246 4.81 3.51 -15.83
C ILE A 246 4.62 2.30 -16.74
N THR A 247 4.21 2.50 -17.99
CA THR A 247 3.90 1.41 -18.92
C THR A 247 5.14 0.78 -19.55
N GLU A 248 6.25 1.50 -19.63
CA GLU A 248 7.54 0.97 -20.10
C GLU A 248 8.39 0.33 -18.98
N SER A 249 7.95 0.45 -17.73
CA SER A 249 8.61 -0.12 -16.55
C SER A 249 8.11 -1.53 -16.24
N ASP A 250 8.30 -1.99 -15.01
CA ASP A 250 7.86 -3.31 -14.55
C ASP A 250 6.32 -3.45 -14.65
N GLU A 251 5.83 -4.62 -15.10
CA GLU A 251 4.39 -4.93 -15.27
C GLU A 251 3.55 -4.59 -14.02
N ASP A 252 4.14 -4.69 -12.85
CA ASP A 252 3.49 -4.34 -11.59
C ASP A 252 3.15 -2.85 -11.42
N ASN A 253 3.78 -1.95 -12.16
CA ASN A 253 3.54 -0.51 -12.04
C ASN A 253 2.21 -0.06 -12.67
N VAL A 254 1.55 -0.90 -13.46
CA VAL A 254 0.19 -0.60 -14.01
C VAL A 254 -0.84 -0.30 -12.90
N ARG A 255 -0.61 -0.76 -11.68
CA ARG A 255 -1.41 -0.39 -10.49
C ARG A 255 -1.44 1.11 -10.19
N LEU A 256 -0.50 1.87 -10.74
CA LEU A 256 -0.39 3.32 -10.57
C LEU A 256 -1.17 4.11 -11.63
N LEU A 257 -1.75 3.44 -12.63
CA LEU A 257 -2.51 4.08 -13.71
C LEU A 257 -3.87 4.66 -13.26
N PRO A 258 -4.65 4.08 -12.31
CA PRO A 258 -5.97 4.60 -11.99
C PRO A 258 -6.02 6.11 -11.67
N PRO A 259 -5.17 6.68 -10.82
CA PRO A 259 -5.18 8.12 -10.58
C PRO A 259 -4.76 8.94 -11.82
N LEU A 260 -3.93 8.39 -12.72
CA LEU A 260 -3.56 9.07 -13.97
C LEU A 260 -4.70 9.03 -15.01
N ILE A 261 -5.45 7.93 -15.10
CA ILE A 261 -6.67 7.81 -15.93
C ILE A 261 -7.72 8.84 -15.46
N LEU A 262 -7.90 8.97 -14.13
CA LEU A 262 -8.78 10.00 -13.57
C LEU A 262 -8.29 11.41 -13.92
N ALA A 263 -6.99 11.67 -13.83
CA ALA A 263 -6.40 12.95 -14.19
C ALA A 263 -6.59 13.28 -15.68
N ALA A 264 -6.45 12.31 -16.59
CA ALA A 264 -6.77 12.47 -18.01
C ALA A 264 -8.22 12.93 -18.20
N SER A 265 -9.16 12.28 -17.53
CA SER A 265 -10.58 12.66 -17.57
C SER A 265 -10.81 14.07 -17.03
N GLN A 266 -10.15 14.48 -15.95
CA GLN A 266 -10.24 15.83 -15.36
C GLN A 266 -9.66 16.93 -16.27
N LEU A 267 -8.67 16.58 -17.11
CA LEU A 267 -8.09 17.45 -18.13
C LEU A 267 -8.93 17.50 -19.42
N GLY A 268 -10.04 16.75 -19.49
CA GLY A 268 -10.90 16.64 -20.68
C GLY A 268 -10.35 15.70 -21.75
N ARG A 269 -9.31 14.92 -21.44
CA ARG A 269 -8.70 13.93 -22.34
C ARG A 269 -9.37 12.57 -22.14
N LEU A 270 -10.68 12.53 -22.43
CA LEU A 270 -11.46 11.28 -22.34
C LEU A 270 -10.95 10.23 -23.33
N ASP A 271 -10.43 10.66 -24.48
CA ASP A 271 -9.77 9.80 -25.45
C ASP A 271 -8.61 8.99 -24.83
N TRP A 272 -7.73 9.65 -24.08
CA TRP A 272 -6.64 8.96 -23.38
C TRP A 272 -7.16 8.04 -22.27
N ALA A 273 -8.11 8.53 -21.49
CA ALA A 273 -8.64 7.76 -20.38
C ALA A 273 -9.32 6.46 -20.84
N GLU A 274 -10.07 6.50 -21.96
CA GLU A 274 -10.71 5.34 -22.59
C GLU A 274 -9.64 4.38 -23.15
N ASP A 275 -8.69 4.88 -23.94
CA ASP A 275 -7.63 4.06 -24.53
C ASP A 275 -6.79 3.34 -23.48
N TRP A 276 -6.38 4.07 -22.42
CA TRP A 276 -5.58 3.47 -21.34
C TRP A 276 -6.36 2.46 -20.50
N LEU A 277 -7.65 2.73 -20.26
CA LEU A 277 -8.51 1.78 -19.55
C LEU A 277 -8.73 0.52 -20.39
N ASP A 278 -8.99 0.66 -21.69
CA ASP A 278 -9.21 -0.48 -22.58
C ASP A 278 -7.95 -1.35 -22.71
N GLU A 279 -6.77 -0.75 -22.70
CA GLU A 279 -5.50 -1.47 -22.81
C GLU A 279 -5.08 -2.16 -21.52
N TYR A 280 -5.26 -1.49 -20.35
CA TYR A 280 -4.65 -1.93 -19.08
C TYR A 280 -5.65 -2.40 -18.02
N SER A 281 -6.97 -2.37 -18.25
CA SER A 281 -7.96 -2.66 -17.19
C SER A 281 -7.81 -4.05 -16.58
N ASP A 282 -7.51 -5.08 -17.36
CA ASP A 282 -7.35 -6.45 -16.87
C ASP A 282 -6.10 -6.57 -15.98
N ASP A 283 -4.99 -5.95 -16.39
CA ASP A 283 -3.73 -5.96 -15.64
C ASP A 283 -3.86 -5.16 -14.34
N ILE A 284 -4.45 -3.95 -14.40
CA ILE A 284 -4.75 -3.16 -13.20
C ILE A 284 -5.61 -3.99 -12.23
N PHE A 285 -6.71 -4.56 -12.74
CA PHE A 285 -7.63 -5.34 -11.91
C PHE A 285 -6.94 -6.56 -11.27
N ALA A 286 -6.05 -7.23 -11.99
CA ALA A 286 -5.28 -8.35 -11.48
C ALA A 286 -4.38 -7.97 -10.29
N THR A 287 -3.84 -6.74 -10.29
CA THR A 287 -2.92 -6.26 -9.23
C THR A 287 -3.64 -5.72 -8.00
N ILE A 288 -4.85 -5.15 -8.14
CA ILE A 288 -5.55 -4.43 -7.05
C ILE A 288 -6.73 -5.20 -6.46
N SER A 289 -7.25 -6.23 -7.14
CA SER A 289 -8.55 -6.87 -6.86
C SER A 289 -8.69 -7.48 -5.47
N ASN A 290 -7.59 -7.70 -4.77
CA ASN A 290 -7.62 -8.31 -3.45
C ASN A 290 -7.77 -7.32 -2.29
N ASN A 291 -7.67 -5.98 -2.53
CA ASN A 291 -7.76 -4.96 -1.49
C ASN A 291 -8.78 -3.88 -1.88
N ASP A 292 -9.60 -3.47 -0.92
CA ASP A 292 -10.78 -2.63 -1.17
C ASP A 292 -10.41 -1.18 -1.53
N LEU A 293 -9.38 -0.59 -0.90
CA LEU A 293 -9.01 0.79 -1.20
C LEU A 293 -8.36 0.95 -2.59
N PRO A 294 -7.39 0.13 -3.03
CA PRO A 294 -6.94 0.15 -4.41
C PRO A 294 -8.05 -0.13 -5.42
N TYR A 295 -9.01 -0.99 -5.08
CA TYR A 295 -10.20 -1.23 -5.90
C TYR A 295 -11.10 0.02 -5.96
N PHE A 296 -11.26 0.75 -4.86
CA PHE A 296 -11.96 2.04 -4.86
C PHE A 296 -11.32 3.04 -5.82
N ASP A 297 -10.01 3.22 -5.77
CA ASP A 297 -9.31 4.14 -6.68
C ASP A 297 -9.47 3.73 -8.14
N TYR A 298 -9.48 2.42 -8.44
CA TYR A 298 -9.79 1.89 -9.78
C TYR A 298 -11.22 2.21 -10.20
N ILE A 299 -12.23 1.97 -9.34
CA ILE A 299 -13.62 2.31 -9.69
C ILE A 299 -13.78 3.81 -9.92
N VAL A 300 -13.17 4.63 -9.09
CA VAL A 300 -13.24 6.10 -9.20
C VAL A 300 -12.70 6.58 -10.56
N CYS A 301 -11.65 5.97 -11.10
CA CYS A 301 -11.12 6.39 -12.39
C CYS A 301 -12.04 6.08 -13.56
N ILE A 302 -12.91 5.07 -13.44
CA ILE A 302 -13.85 4.71 -14.51
C ILE A 302 -15.22 5.42 -14.42
N VAL A 303 -15.51 6.09 -13.30
CA VAL A 303 -16.79 6.84 -13.16
C VAL A 303 -17.01 7.87 -14.26
N PRO A 304 -16.02 8.66 -14.72
CA PRO A 304 -16.20 9.58 -15.84
C PRO A 304 -16.54 8.92 -17.18
N LEU A 305 -16.25 7.63 -17.30
CA LEU A 305 -16.35 6.86 -18.53
C LEU A 305 -17.56 5.91 -18.55
N LYS A 306 -18.11 5.54 -17.36
CA LYS A 306 -19.18 4.56 -17.23
C LYS A 306 -20.19 4.96 -16.14
N ASP A 307 -21.42 5.22 -16.54
CA ASP A 307 -22.50 5.72 -15.67
C ASP A 307 -22.81 4.81 -14.47
N ASP A 308 -22.61 3.50 -14.59
CA ASP A 308 -22.89 2.50 -13.55
C ASP A 308 -21.78 2.36 -12.50
N ALA A 309 -20.61 2.93 -12.75
CA ALA A 309 -19.48 2.85 -11.81
C ALA A 309 -19.69 3.67 -10.52
N LEU A 310 -20.52 4.74 -10.58
CA LEU A 310 -20.73 5.64 -9.46
C LEU A 310 -21.37 4.94 -8.25
N GLU A 311 -22.39 4.10 -8.47
CA GLU A 311 -23.07 3.39 -7.38
C GLU A 311 -22.11 2.44 -6.65
N ASN A 312 -21.27 1.74 -7.41
CA ASN A 312 -20.25 0.87 -6.84
C ASN A 312 -19.18 1.68 -6.06
N ALA A 313 -18.70 2.81 -6.61
CA ALA A 313 -17.78 3.69 -5.89
C ALA A 313 -18.37 4.22 -4.59
N GLN A 314 -19.67 4.58 -4.57
CA GLN A 314 -20.37 5.04 -3.37
C GLN A 314 -20.47 3.93 -2.31
N GLN A 315 -20.76 2.69 -2.72
CA GLN A 315 -20.81 1.56 -1.80
C GLN A 315 -19.44 1.32 -1.13
N VAL A 316 -18.36 1.25 -1.91
CA VAL A 316 -17.02 1.03 -1.36
C VAL A 316 -16.58 2.20 -0.48
N ALA A 317 -16.88 3.45 -0.88
CA ALA A 317 -16.62 4.63 -0.05
C ALA A 317 -17.33 4.55 1.31
N GLN A 318 -18.57 4.10 1.32
CA GLN A 318 -19.34 3.92 2.57
C GLN A 318 -18.71 2.87 3.49
N GLU A 319 -18.24 1.75 2.94
CA GLU A 319 -17.59 0.68 3.70
C GLU A 319 -16.25 1.16 4.31
N LEU A 320 -15.44 1.88 3.51
CA LEU A 320 -14.21 2.50 3.97
C LEU A 320 -14.47 3.51 5.10
N ASP A 321 -15.40 4.43 4.91
CA ASP A 321 -15.74 5.47 5.88
C ASP A 321 -16.35 4.91 7.18
N GLN A 322 -17.20 3.88 7.06
CA GLN A 322 -17.75 3.17 8.21
C GLN A 322 -16.65 2.55 9.07
N ARG A 323 -15.68 1.87 8.46
CA ARG A 323 -14.53 1.31 9.16
C ARG A 323 -13.67 2.40 9.78
N ASN A 324 -13.40 3.49 9.04
CA ASN A 324 -12.55 4.60 9.47
C ASN A 324 -13.23 5.49 10.52
N GLY A 325 -14.57 5.52 10.56
CA GLY A 325 -15.36 6.38 11.45
C GLY A 325 -15.38 7.84 11.03
N ASN A 326 -15.36 8.11 9.71
CA ASN A 326 -15.44 9.45 9.11
C ASN A 326 -16.27 9.42 7.82
N SER A 327 -16.21 10.48 6.99
CA SER A 327 -16.88 10.59 5.68
C SER A 327 -15.92 10.94 4.53
N TYR A 328 -14.63 10.72 4.72
CA TYR A 328 -13.58 11.19 3.82
C TYR A 328 -13.77 10.72 2.37
N TYR A 329 -14.04 9.43 2.17
CA TYR A 329 -14.16 8.85 0.83
C TYR A 329 -15.46 9.26 0.14
N GLN A 330 -16.57 9.36 0.87
CA GLN A 330 -17.83 9.90 0.35
C GLN A 330 -17.71 11.39 -0.02
N ASP A 331 -17.03 12.18 0.83
CA ASP A 331 -16.76 13.59 0.56
C ASP A 331 -15.83 13.75 -0.67
N LYS A 332 -14.81 12.89 -0.81
CA LYS A 332 -13.92 12.84 -1.99
C LYS A 332 -14.72 12.60 -3.27
N LEU A 333 -15.62 11.62 -3.28
CA LEU A 333 -16.49 11.35 -4.43
C LEU A 333 -17.38 12.55 -4.76
N THR A 334 -18.02 13.14 -3.75
CA THR A 334 -18.89 14.31 -3.93
C THR A 334 -18.12 15.46 -4.59
N LEU A 335 -16.91 15.75 -4.12
CA LEU A 335 -16.06 16.80 -4.70
C LEU A 335 -15.65 16.52 -6.15
N LEU A 336 -15.30 15.27 -6.47
CA LEU A 336 -14.91 14.86 -7.82
C LEU A 336 -16.07 15.04 -8.80
N PHE A 337 -17.27 14.57 -8.45
CA PHE A 337 -18.43 14.58 -9.34
C PHE A 337 -19.09 15.96 -9.45
N GLN A 338 -19.12 16.79 -8.40
CA GLN A 338 -19.58 18.17 -8.53
C GLN A 338 -18.81 18.96 -9.58
N LYS A 339 -17.49 18.77 -9.66
CA LYS A 339 -16.64 19.43 -10.67
C LYS A 339 -16.90 18.91 -12.07
N MET A 340 -17.16 17.61 -12.24
CA MET A 340 -17.43 17.01 -13.54
C MET A 340 -18.82 17.30 -14.08
N MET A 341 -19.81 17.47 -13.20
CA MET A 341 -21.17 17.85 -13.56
C MET A 341 -21.32 19.35 -13.96
N LEU A 342 -20.29 20.16 -13.72
CA LEU A 342 -20.27 21.60 -14.06
C LEU A 342 -19.60 21.88 -15.41
N HIS A 343 -19.06 20.87 -16.06
CA HIS A 343 -18.45 20.94 -17.39
C HIS A 343 -19.18 20.05 -18.38
#